data_eaac5f3dd381b5a3d52d6f291bcb2e0c
#
_entry.id   eaac5f3dd381b5a3d52d6f291bcb2e0c
#
_cell.length_a   1.000
_cell.length_b   1.000
_cell.length_c   1.000
_cell.angle_alpha   90.00
_cell.angle_beta   90.00
_cell.angle_gamma   90.00
#
_symmetry.space_group_name_H-M   'P 1'
#
loop_
_entity.id
_entity.type
_entity.pdbx_description
1 polymer ?
#
loop_
_entity_poly.entity_id
_entity_poly.type
_entity_poly.pdbx_seq_one_letter_code
_entity_poly.pdbx_strand_id
1 'polypeptide(L)'
;EPESTYEIFIFGFDKYGHRTTDVSVTEFTTPEYVAPTDFKLEFEFSKIEMRSFTCTVTPSQDDVWYHVGLTSANNFDQYKDWRQFIDAVIHADGGGTLAQYVGEEVLTSSCTPGTEYVAYGFAYADGQAQSDLSSARVESKPLPRNMKATVSGTWQVYNGDELAARYPAAWGNYAGNQYVCVYQAEPTSEETAHTWVLIHAPRGGTLPLPDMLIFDYFENYPFVAIYKDAKHGRCTPPGVGPWGFYYAGQDATGAWGELMYEEILLNDPDHQGDIDTAPTDGFDDKRGEVSAVSTVSKVDLSAPIRFSQASFMQIERERADHGKSSILNAASKKEVSDKLDFDVRAQLKAASEIVK
;
A
#
# COMPACT_ATOMS: atom_id res chain seq x y z
N GLU A 1 -5.20 26.85 -14.88
CA GLU A 1 -6.02 27.19 -13.70
C GLU A 1 -6.88 28.41 -14.01
N PRO A 2 -8.14 28.50 -13.50
CA PRO A 2 -8.94 29.72 -13.61
C PRO A 2 -8.25 30.92 -12.94
N GLU A 3 -8.53 32.13 -13.42
CA GLU A 3 -7.96 33.38 -12.92
C GLU A 3 -6.43 33.39 -12.78
N SER A 4 -5.76 32.55 -13.59
CA SER A 4 -4.31 32.42 -13.56
C SER A 4 -3.70 33.11 -14.75
N THR A 5 -2.60 33.84 -14.51
CA THR A 5 -1.84 34.51 -15.58
C THR A 5 -0.73 33.57 -16.05
N TYR A 6 -0.64 33.35 -17.35
CA TYR A 6 0.34 32.53 -18.02
C TYR A 6 1.17 33.37 -19.01
N GLU A 7 2.45 33.03 -19.14
CA GLU A 7 3.33 33.56 -20.17
C GLU A 7 3.58 32.52 -21.23
N ILE A 8 3.39 32.90 -22.49
CA ILE A 8 3.76 32.07 -23.66
C ILE A 8 5.05 32.61 -24.22
N PHE A 9 6.06 31.74 -24.29
CA PHE A 9 7.35 32.02 -24.90
C PHE A 9 7.41 31.39 -26.28
N ILE A 10 7.63 32.19 -27.33
CA ILE A 10 7.74 31.75 -28.72
C ILE A 10 9.11 32.12 -29.27
N PHE A 11 9.83 31.15 -29.77
CA PHE A 11 11.13 31.36 -30.43
C PHE A 11 11.43 30.24 -31.42
N GLY A 12 12.26 30.55 -32.43
CA GLY A 12 12.63 29.60 -33.46
C GLY A 12 13.93 28.86 -33.17
N PHE A 13 14.02 27.62 -33.64
CA PHE A 13 15.24 26.80 -33.63
C PHE A 13 15.67 26.41 -35.03
N ASP A 14 16.98 26.24 -35.23
CA ASP A 14 17.51 25.55 -36.39
C ASP A 14 17.46 24.02 -36.23
N LYS A 15 17.83 23.29 -37.26
CA LYS A 15 17.86 21.82 -37.26
C LYS A 15 18.87 21.22 -36.26
N TYR A 16 19.72 22.02 -35.64
CA TYR A 16 20.70 21.60 -34.64
C TYR A 16 20.30 21.98 -33.22
N GLY A 17 19.11 22.60 -33.03
CA GLY A 17 18.60 23.01 -31.73
C GLY A 17 19.10 24.38 -31.25
N HIS A 18 19.78 25.19 -32.10
CA HIS A 18 20.17 26.54 -31.73
C HIS A 18 19.02 27.52 -31.98
N ARG A 19 18.83 28.42 -31.01
CA ARG A 19 17.82 29.48 -31.13
C ARG A 19 18.18 30.43 -32.28
N THR A 20 17.23 30.65 -33.19
CA THR A 20 17.41 31.47 -34.40
C THR A 20 16.68 32.80 -34.37
N THR A 21 15.74 32.97 -33.39
CA THR A 21 14.99 34.23 -33.25
C THR A 21 15.06 34.72 -31.81
N ASP A 22 14.74 35.98 -31.60
CA ASP A 22 14.47 36.49 -30.25
C ASP A 22 13.25 35.83 -29.66
N VAL A 23 13.17 35.81 -28.32
CA VAL A 23 12.01 35.28 -27.58
C VAL A 23 10.91 36.34 -27.64
N SER A 24 9.77 35.96 -28.19
CA SER A 24 8.55 36.75 -28.04
C SER A 24 7.77 36.21 -26.81
N VAL A 25 7.36 37.10 -25.93
CA VAL A 25 6.59 36.79 -24.74
C VAL A 25 5.22 37.41 -24.82
N THR A 26 4.18 36.63 -24.54
CA THR A 26 2.80 37.12 -24.46
C THR A 26 2.17 36.59 -23.19
N GLU A 27 1.54 37.48 -22.45
CA GLU A 27 0.74 37.12 -21.25
C GLU A 27 -0.72 36.98 -21.60
N PHE A 28 -1.40 36.04 -20.95
CA PHE A 28 -2.84 35.97 -20.92
C PHE A 28 -3.33 35.48 -19.57
N THR A 29 -4.51 35.90 -19.14
CA THR A 29 -5.17 35.44 -17.92
C THR A 29 -6.38 34.62 -18.30
N THR A 30 -6.50 33.43 -17.69
CA THR A 30 -7.67 32.59 -17.86
C THR A 30 -8.89 33.21 -17.15
N PRO A 31 -10.12 33.03 -17.68
CA PRO A 31 -11.33 33.54 -17.05
C PRO A 31 -11.62 32.85 -15.71
N GLU A 32 -12.51 33.46 -14.92
CA GLU A 32 -13.08 32.85 -13.73
C GLU A 32 -13.78 31.52 -14.09
N TYR A 33 -13.64 30.52 -13.20
CA TYR A 33 -14.39 29.28 -13.34
C TYR A 33 -15.86 29.51 -12.96
N VAL A 34 -16.75 29.08 -13.83
CA VAL A 34 -18.18 28.98 -13.56
C VAL A 34 -18.60 27.55 -13.78
N ALA A 35 -19.11 26.88 -12.73
CA ALA A 35 -19.62 25.51 -12.88
C ALA A 35 -20.77 25.49 -13.88
N PRO A 36 -20.77 24.56 -14.84
CA PRO A 36 -21.83 24.46 -15.84
C PRO A 36 -23.20 24.13 -15.24
N THR A 37 -23.23 23.43 -14.09
CA THR A 37 -24.46 23.06 -13.38
C THR A 37 -24.34 23.27 -11.88
N ASP A 38 -25.47 23.38 -11.20
CA ASP A 38 -25.60 23.43 -9.74
C ASP A 38 -25.74 22.03 -9.10
N PHE A 39 -25.43 20.97 -9.85
CA PHE A 39 -25.47 19.59 -9.42
C PHE A 39 -24.65 19.34 -8.16
N LYS A 40 -25.19 18.57 -7.22
CA LYS A 40 -24.54 18.19 -5.96
C LYS A 40 -24.78 16.72 -5.65
N LEU A 41 -23.87 16.16 -4.85
CA LEU A 41 -23.98 14.83 -4.28
C LEU A 41 -24.06 14.92 -2.77
N GLU A 42 -24.94 14.14 -2.17
CA GLU A 42 -24.98 13.88 -0.74
C GLU A 42 -24.39 12.49 -0.47
N PHE A 43 -23.63 12.36 0.63
CA PHE A 43 -22.96 11.13 1.02
C PHE A 43 -23.43 10.71 2.40
N GLU A 44 -23.97 9.51 2.53
CA GLU A 44 -24.33 8.91 3.81
C GLU A 44 -23.48 7.66 4.06
N PHE A 45 -22.75 7.64 5.19
CA PHE A 45 -21.90 6.52 5.55
C PHE A 45 -22.58 5.60 6.54
N SER A 46 -22.47 4.29 6.29
CA SER A 46 -23.02 3.26 7.13
C SER A 46 -22.06 2.05 7.19
N LYS A 47 -22.31 1.13 8.12
CA LYS A 47 -21.50 -0.08 8.33
C LYS A 47 -20.01 0.24 8.39
N ILE A 48 -19.67 1.31 9.12
CA ILE A 48 -18.28 1.72 9.28
C ILE A 48 -17.57 0.68 10.16
N GLU A 49 -16.61 -0.03 9.57
CA GLU A 49 -15.77 -1.02 10.22
C GLU A 49 -14.29 -0.64 10.10
N MET A 50 -13.40 -1.45 10.64
CA MET A 50 -11.95 -1.19 10.55
C MET A 50 -11.43 -1.20 9.12
N ARG A 51 -12.00 -2.07 8.27
CA ARG A 51 -11.47 -2.34 6.93
C ARG A 51 -12.47 -2.11 5.81
N SER A 52 -13.65 -1.67 6.13
CA SER A 52 -14.67 -1.34 5.15
C SER A 52 -15.71 -0.38 5.69
N PHE A 53 -16.37 0.32 4.80
CA PHE A 53 -17.60 1.06 5.05
C PHE A 53 -18.46 1.09 3.80
N THR A 54 -19.74 1.37 3.99
CA THR A 54 -20.70 1.56 2.91
C THR A 54 -21.02 3.06 2.81
N CYS A 55 -21.02 3.58 1.60
CA CYS A 55 -21.39 4.96 1.27
C CYS A 55 -22.58 4.93 0.33
N THR A 56 -23.69 5.53 0.73
CA THR A 56 -24.82 5.83 -0.16
C THR A 56 -24.58 7.22 -0.75
N VAL A 57 -24.67 7.32 -2.06
CA VAL A 57 -24.44 8.55 -2.83
C VAL A 57 -25.76 8.93 -3.48
N THR A 58 -26.33 10.07 -3.10
CA THR A 58 -27.60 10.55 -3.60
C THR A 58 -27.38 11.83 -4.42
N PRO A 59 -27.62 11.81 -5.74
CA PRO A 59 -27.49 12.99 -6.58
C PRO A 59 -28.69 13.94 -6.40
N SER A 60 -28.45 15.23 -6.57
CA SER A 60 -29.51 16.24 -6.58
C SER A 60 -30.41 16.21 -7.84
N GLN A 61 -29.94 15.51 -8.88
CA GLN A 61 -30.65 15.33 -10.16
C GLN A 61 -30.37 13.89 -10.64
N ASP A 62 -31.42 13.08 -10.77
CA ASP A 62 -31.32 11.62 -11.01
C ASP A 62 -30.88 11.26 -12.43
N ASP A 63 -30.93 12.16 -13.38
CA ASP A 63 -30.62 11.96 -14.80
C ASP A 63 -29.22 12.49 -15.20
N VAL A 64 -28.50 13.09 -14.27
CA VAL A 64 -27.16 13.63 -14.51
C VAL A 64 -26.11 12.57 -14.24
N TRP A 65 -25.22 12.37 -15.21
CA TRP A 65 -24.04 11.51 -15.04
C TRP A 65 -22.99 12.16 -14.14
N TYR A 66 -22.47 11.39 -13.19
CA TYR A 66 -21.47 11.89 -12.26
C TYR A 66 -20.36 10.87 -12.04
N HIS A 67 -19.21 11.36 -11.60
CA HIS A 67 -18.12 10.57 -11.04
C HIS A 67 -18.16 10.64 -9.54
N VAL A 68 -17.85 9.51 -8.88
CA VAL A 68 -17.60 9.46 -7.44
C VAL A 68 -16.34 8.64 -7.17
N GLY A 69 -15.55 9.08 -6.22
CA GLY A 69 -14.33 8.42 -5.78
C GLY A 69 -14.11 8.53 -4.27
N LEU A 70 -13.08 7.85 -3.82
CA LEU A 70 -12.63 7.87 -2.43
C LEU A 70 -11.13 8.10 -2.41
N THR A 71 -10.67 8.96 -1.50
CA THR A 71 -9.24 9.20 -1.27
C THR A 71 -8.96 9.35 0.22
N SER A 72 -7.71 9.24 0.68
CA SER A 72 -7.37 9.58 2.06
C SER A 72 -7.52 11.09 2.29
N ALA A 73 -7.89 11.50 3.51
CA ALA A 73 -7.95 12.92 3.85
C ALA A 73 -6.58 13.60 3.65
N ASN A 74 -5.49 12.91 4.00
CA ASN A 74 -4.13 13.43 3.79
C ASN A 74 -3.83 13.77 2.33
N ASN A 75 -4.30 12.93 1.38
CA ASN A 75 -4.11 13.21 -0.04
C ASN A 75 -5.01 14.37 -0.50
N PHE A 76 -6.26 14.35 -0.06
CA PHE A 76 -7.21 15.41 -0.40
C PHE A 76 -6.72 16.79 0.07
N ASP A 77 -6.23 16.88 1.29
CA ASP A 77 -5.82 18.13 1.95
C ASP A 77 -4.52 18.72 1.40
N GLN A 78 -3.80 17.99 0.52
CA GLN A 78 -2.64 18.54 -0.21
C GLN A 78 -3.06 19.58 -1.25
N TYR A 79 -4.30 19.54 -1.72
CA TYR A 79 -4.82 20.46 -2.72
C TYR A 79 -5.42 21.68 -2.04
N LYS A 80 -4.90 22.85 -2.38
CA LYS A 80 -5.40 24.15 -1.85
C LYS A 80 -6.74 24.54 -2.44
N ASP A 81 -7.04 24.05 -3.64
CA ASP A 81 -8.26 24.31 -4.39
C ASP A 81 -8.85 22.99 -4.88
N TRP A 82 -10.13 22.79 -4.66
CA TRP A 82 -10.85 21.59 -5.11
C TRP A 82 -10.81 21.40 -6.63
N ARG A 83 -10.64 22.47 -7.41
CA ARG A 83 -10.51 22.40 -8.88
C ARG A 83 -9.20 21.73 -9.28
N GLN A 84 -8.10 22.03 -8.59
CA GLN A 84 -6.83 21.33 -8.78
C GLN A 84 -6.95 19.86 -8.45
N PHE A 85 -7.73 19.52 -7.41
CA PHE A 85 -8.01 18.14 -7.06
C PHE A 85 -8.81 17.44 -8.18
N ILE A 86 -9.91 18.04 -8.68
CA ILE A 86 -10.68 17.49 -9.80
C ILE A 86 -9.79 17.28 -11.03
N ASP A 87 -8.98 18.27 -11.39
CA ASP A 87 -8.07 18.19 -12.53
C ASP A 87 -7.08 17.04 -12.37
N ALA A 88 -6.49 16.89 -11.18
CA ALA A 88 -5.63 15.76 -10.87
C ALA A 88 -6.36 14.40 -10.98
N VAL A 89 -7.61 14.31 -10.53
CA VAL A 89 -8.44 13.10 -10.65
C VAL A 89 -8.71 12.75 -12.11
N ILE A 90 -9.09 13.73 -12.93
CA ILE A 90 -9.39 13.51 -14.35
C ILE A 90 -8.13 13.06 -15.13
N HIS A 91 -6.96 13.57 -14.77
CA HIS A 91 -5.71 13.31 -15.51
C HIS A 91 -4.81 12.25 -14.85
N ALA A 92 -5.20 11.67 -13.70
CA ALA A 92 -4.35 10.74 -12.93
C ALA A 92 -3.87 9.52 -13.73
N ASP A 93 -4.69 9.01 -14.63
CA ASP A 93 -4.42 7.80 -15.42
C ASP A 93 -4.11 8.09 -16.90
N GLY A 94 -3.53 9.27 -17.20
CA GLY A 94 -3.19 9.62 -18.57
C GLY A 94 -4.39 9.92 -19.47
N GLY A 95 -5.53 10.36 -18.89
CA GLY A 95 -6.74 10.73 -19.61
C GLY A 95 -7.70 9.57 -19.89
N GLY A 96 -7.65 8.53 -19.05
CA GLY A 96 -8.67 7.45 -19.07
C GLY A 96 -10.05 7.99 -18.71
N THR A 97 -11.09 7.30 -19.19
CA THR A 97 -12.46 7.65 -18.84
C THR A 97 -12.75 7.27 -17.39
N LEU A 98 -13.11 8.23 -16.55
CA LEU A 98 -13.53 7.97 -15.17
C LEU A 98 -14.81 7.12 -15.16
N ALA A 99 -14.95 6.27 -14.13
CA ALA A 99 -16.19 5.56 -13.87
C ALA A 99 -17.33 6.56 -13.64
N GLN A 100 -18.46 6.35 -14.27
CA GLN A 100 -19.63 7.22 -14.21
C GLN A 100 -20.82 6.48 -13.64
N TYR A 101 -21.66 7.21 -12.92
CA TYR A 101 -22.86 6.73 -12.27
C TYR A 101 -24.03 7.66 -12.60
N VAL A 102 -25.25 7.18 -12.42
CA VAL A 102 -26.48 7.94 -12.59
C VAL A 102 -27.52 7.44 -11.59
N GLY A 103 -28.30 8.34 -10.98
CA GLY A 103 -29.22 7.99 -9.91
C GLY A 103 -28.50 7.67 -8.58
N GLU A 104 -29.25 7.17 -7.61
CA GLU A 104 -28.69 6.78 -6.31
C GLU A 104 -27.78 5.53 -6.43
N GLU A 105 -26.64 5.55 -5.77
CA GLU A 105 -25.69 4.43 -5.75
C GLU A 105 -25.27 4.07 -4.31
N VAL A 106 -25.13 2.77 -4.05
CA VAL A 106 -24.65 2.24 -2.77
C VAL A 106 -23.30 1.54 -2.99
N LEU A 107 -22.26 2.14 -2.48
CA LEU A 107 -20.88 1.74 -2.72
C LEU A 107 -20.25 1.19 -1.44
N THR A 108 -19.58 0.04 -1.53
CA THR A 108 -18.77 -0.49 -0.42
C THR A 108 -17.30 -0.35 -0.74
N SER A 109 -16.55 0.25 0.17
CA SER A 109 -15.11 0.48 0.03
C SER A 109 -14.32 -0.28 1.08
N SER A 110 -13.14 -0.77 0.68
CA SER A 110 -12.12 -1.22 1.62
C SER A 110 -11.35 -0.01 2.15
N CYS A 111 -10.94 -0.06 3.42
CA CYS A 111 -10.22 1.03 4.07
C CYS A 111 -9.13 0.50 5.01
N THR A 112 -8.18 1.37 5.37
CA THR A 112 -7.17 1.13 6.40
C THR A 112 -7.76 1.53 7.76
N PRO A 113 -7.57 0.75 8.83
CA PRO A 113 -8.07 1.09 10.16
C PRO A 113 -7.58 2.45 10.66
N GLY A 114 -8.47 3.19 11.37
CA GLY A 114 -8.13 4.49 11.97
C GLY A 114 -7.69 5.55 10.98
N THR A 115 -8.19 5.47 9.76
CA THR A 115 -7.83 6.40 8.67
C THR A 115 -9.05 7.22 8.26
N GLU A 116 -8.86 8.54 8.16
CA GLU A 116 -9.88 9.44 7.63
C GLU A 116 -9.82 9.43 6.09
N TYR A 117 -11.00 9.27 5.49
CA TYR A 117 -11.22 9.29 4.05
C TYR A 117 -12.14 10.42 3.65
N VAL A 118 -12.01 10.86 2.41
CA VAL A 118 -12.89 11.81 1.76
C VAL A 118 -13.56 11.11 0.59
N ALA A 119 -14.88 10.89 0.67
CA ALA A 119 -15.70 10.60 -0.50
C ALA A 119 -15.92 11.90 -1.25
N TYR A 120 -15.77 11.87 -2.55
CA TYR A 120 -15.88 13.04 -3.39
C TYR A 120 -16.60 12.70 -4.69
N GLY A 121 -17.22 13.68 -5.30
CA GLY A 121 -17.82 13.49 -6.62
C GLY A 121 -18.28 14.81 -7.24
N PHE A 122 -18.52 14.74 -8.54
CA PHE A 122 -18.92 15.86 -9.37
C PHE A 122 -19.64 15.36 -10.63
N ALA A 123 -20.53 16.17 -11.21
CA ALA A 123 -21.10 15.88 -12.52
C ALA A 123 -19.98 15.80 -13.56
N TYR A 124 -20.02 14.77 -14.41
CA TYR A 124 -18.92 14.49 -15.34
C TYR A 124 -19.45 14.07 -16.70
N ALA A 125 -19.08 14.83 -17.74
CA ALA A 125 -19.39 14.53 -19.13
C ALA A 125 -18.28 15.00 -20.06
N ASP A 126 -18.10 14.33 -21.18
CA ASP A 126 -17.16 14.70 -22.25
C ASP A 126 -15.70 14.90 -21.75
N GLY A 127 -15.30 14.14 -20.73
CA GLY A 127 -13.95 14.24 -20.17
C GLY A 127 -13.74 15.42 -19.23
N GLN A 128 -14.78 16.12 -18.82
CA GLN A 128 -14.72 17.34 -18.01
C GLN A 128 -15.71 17.33 -16.85
N ALA A 129 -15.34 18.00 -15.76
CA ALA A 129 -16.27 18.27 -14.67
C ALA A 129 -17.34 19.29 -15.12
N GLN A 130 -18.58 19.01 -14.77
CA GLN A 130 -19.75 19.83 -15.10
C GLN A 130 -20.37 20.50 -13.88
N SER A 131 -19.84 20.25 -12.68
CA SER A 131 -20.29 20.88 -11.43
C SER A 131 -19.13 21.17 -10.50
N ASP A 132 -19.40 21.87 -9.42
CA ASP A 132 -18.52 21.96 -8.27
C ASP A 132 -18.32 20.59 -7.62
N LEU A 133 -17.25 20.47 -6.82
CA LEU A 133 -16.96 19.27 -6.03
C LEU A 133 -17.93 19.17 -4.85
N SER A 134 -18.56 18.02 -4.71
CA SER A 134 -19.23 17.60 -3.48
C SER A 134 -18.30 16.65 -2.73
N SER A 135 -18.17 16.78 -1.41
CA SER A 135 -17.34 15.88 -0.61
C SER A 135 -17.88 15.71 0.80
N ALA A 136 -17.57 14.56 1.39
CA ALA A 136 -17.84 14.26 2.80
C ALA A 136 -16.75 13.38 3.38
N ARG A 137 -16.51 13.48 4.70
CA ARG A 137 -15.46 12.75 5.41
C ARG A 137 -16.02 11.60 6.21
N VAL A 138 -15.24 10.53 6.29
CA VAL A 138 -15.51 9.37 7.13
C VAL A 138 -14.22 8.85 7.72
N GLU A 139 -14.25 8.46 8.98
CA GLU A 139 -13.12 7.80 9.64
C GLU A 139 -13.48 6.33 9.87
N SER A 140 -12.59 5.43 9.44
CA SER A 140 -12.72 4.00 9.72
C SER A 140 -12.44 3.72 11.19
N LYS A 141 -13.03 2.64 11.75
CA LYS A 141 -12.72 2.22 13.12
C LYS A 141 -11.22 1.96 13.28
N PRO A 142 -10.60 2.40 14.38
CA PRO A 142 -9.20 2.14 14.63
C PRO A 142 -8.96 0.63 14.86
N LEU A 143 -7.70 0.22 14.66
CA LEU A 143 -7.25 -1.12 15.01
C LEU A 143 -7.36 -1.32 16.52
N PRO A 144 -8.00 -2.40 17.00
CA PRO A 144 -8.05 -2.70 18.43
C PRO A 144 -6.64 -2.85 19.01
N ARG A 145 -6.37 -2.18 20.13
CA ARG A 145 -5.05 -2.18 20.77
C ARG A 145 -5.12 -2.68 22.20
N ASN A 146 -4.16 -3.55 22.56
CA ASN A 146 -3.89 -3.94 23.93
C ASN A 146 -2.38 -3.86 24.18
N MET A 147 -1.93 -2.72 24.72
CA MET A 147 -0.50 -2.45 24.95
C MET A 147 0.14 -3.36 26.01
N LYS A 148 -0.65 -4.22 26.67
CA LYS A 148 -0.15 -5.24 27.60
C LYS A 148 0.16 -6.57 26.90
N ALA A 149 -0.29 -6.78 25.66
CA ALA A 149 0.06 -7.95 24.87
C ALA A 149 1.49 -7.78 24.31
N THR A 150 2.47 -7.91 25.19
CA THR A 150 3.89 -7.66 24.90
C THR A 150 4.62 -8.91 24.43
N VAL A 151 5.64 -8.70 23.59
CA VAL A 151 6.52 -9.73 23.02
C VAL A 151 7.97 -9.28 23.04
N SER A 152 8.90 -10.24 23.00
CA SER A 152 10.30 -10.02 22.67
C SER A 152 10.64 -10.79 21.40
N GLY A 153 11.49 -10.20 20.54
CA GLY A 153 12.01 -10.83 19.34
C GLY A 153 13.49 -11.18 19.49
N THR A 154 13.91 -12.23 18.80
CA THR A 154 15.34 -12.59 18.64
C THR A 154 15.58 -13.08 17.23
N TRP A 155 16.79 -12.84 16.74
CA TRP A 155 17.21 -13.36 15.44
C TRP A 155 18.71 -13.70 15.42
N GLN A 156 19.08 -14.68 14.60
CA GLN A 156 20.45 -15.11 14.36
C GLN A 156 20.63 -15.50 12.90
N VAL A 157 21.85 -15.38 12.43
CA VAL A 157 22.24 -15.73 11.06
C VAL A 157 23.22 -16.89 11.10
N TYR A 158 23.00 -17.86 10.23
CA TYR A 158 23.82 -19.06 10.10
C TYR A 158 24.27 -19.26 8.66
N ASN A 159 25.34 -20.04 8.47
CA ASN A 159 25.69 -20.55 7.15
C ASN A 159 24.82 -21.78 6.82
N GLY A 160 24.09 -21.71 5.69
CA GLY A 160 23.17 -22.77 5.30
C GLY A 160 23.84 -24.08 4.92
N ASP A 161 25.06 -24.06 4.34
CA ASP A 161 25.83 -25.26 4.01
C ASP A 161 26.29 -25.97 5.28
N GLU A 162 26.77 -25.22 6.29
CA GLU A 162 27.19 -25.80 7.58
C GLU A 162 25.98 -26.39 8.33
N LEU A 163 24.84 -25.67 8.36
CA LEU A 163 23.60 -26.18 8.93
C LEU A 163 23.13 -27.48 8.25
N ALA A 164 23.13 -27.50 6.91
CA ALA A 164 22.70 -28.65 6.14
C ALA A 164 23.61 -29.86 6.34
N ALA A 165 24.96 -29.64 6.45
CA ALA A 165 25.91 -30.68 6.74
C ALA A 165 25.76 -31.23 8.16
N ARG A 166 25.51 -30.38 9.14
CA ARG A 166 25.42 -30.76 10.56
C ARG A 166 24.08 -31.39 10.91
N TYR A 167 22.99 -30.86 10.36
CA TYR A 167 21.61 -31.24 10.67
C TYR A 167 20.77 -31.47 9.39
N PRO A 168 21.11 -32.46 8.56
CA PRO A 168 20.51 -32.64 7.24
C PRO A 168 18.97 -32.85 7.28
N ALA A 169 18.45 -33.44 8.36
CA ALA A 169 17.01 -33.64 8.51
C ALA A 169 16.23 -32.34 8.67
N ALA A 170 16.79 -31.36 9.39
CA ALA A 170 16.16 -30.07 9.63
C ALA A 170 16.53 -29.01 8.58
N TRP A 171 17.74 -29.07 8.04
CA TRP A 171 18.33 -27.99 7.26
C TRP A 171 18.78 -28.35 5.86
N GLY A 172 18.60 -29.62 5.42
CA GLY A 172 19.07 -30.10 4.11
C GLY A 172 18.57 -29.23 2.93
N ASN A 173 17.37 -28.68 3.01
CA ASN A 173 16.82 -27.80 1.98
C ASN A 173 17.46 -26.40 1.91
N TYR A 174 18.35 -26.08 2.85
CA TYR A 174 19.05 -24.80 2.92
C TYR A 174 20.49 -24.86 2.45
N ALA A 175 20.94 -26.04 1.99
CA ALA A 175 22.23 -26.19 1.32
C ALA A 175 22.33 -25.25 0.09
N GLY A 176 23.51 -24.68 -0.11
CA GLY A 176 23.75 -23.68 -1.16
C GLY A 176 23.41 -22.25 -0.79
N ASN A 177 22.90 -22.00 0.43
CA ASN A 177 22.61 -20.65 0.90
C ASN A 177 23.70 -20.19 1.87
N GLN A 178 24.37 -19.09 1.52
CA GLN A 178 25.41 -18.51 2.37
C GLN A 178 24.84 -17.99 3.70
N TYR A 179 23.62 -17.46 3.67
CA TYR A 179 22.96 -16.90 4.84
C TYR A 179 21.58 -17.52 5.02
N VAL A 180 21.32 -17.97 6.23
CA VAL A 180 20.00 -18.38 6.71
C VAL A 180 19.71 -17.60 7.98
N CYS A 181 18.65 -16.80 7.95
CA CYS A 181 18.19 -16.08 9.12
C CYS A 181 17.16 -16.92 9.87
N VAL A 182 17.40 -17.16 11.14
CA VAL A 182 16.47 -17.78 12.10
C VAL A 182 15.97 -16.69 13.04
N TYR A 183 14.67 -16.60 13.22
CA TYR A 183 14.04 -15.58 14.04
C TYR A 183 12.85 -16.13 14.80
N GLN A 184 12.50 -15.48 15.89
CA GLN A 184 11.44 -15.91 16.78
C GLN A 184 10.88 -14.69 17.52
N ALA A 185 9.61 -14.76 17.89
CA ALA A 185 9.00 -13.86 18.86
C ALA A 185 8.37 -14.67 20.00
N GLU A 186 8.60 -14.25 21.23
CA GLU A 186 8.07 -14.91 22.42
C GLU A 186 7.17 -13.96 23.22
N PRO A 187 6.05 -14.47 23.79
CA PRO A 187 5.23 -13.67 24.67
C PRO A 187 5.99 -13.31 25.95
N THR A 188 5.93 -12.05 26.33
CA THR A 188 6.49 -11.56 27.61
C THR A 188 5.41 -11.19 28.62
N SER A 189 4.14 -11.40 28.27
CA SER A 189 2.98 -11.13 29.08
C SER A 189 1.95 -12.26 28.97
N GLU A 190 1.23 -12.54 30.04
CA GLU A 190 0.10 -13.48 30.05
C GLU A 190 -1.09 -13.00 29.19
N GLU A 191 -1.14 -11.72 28.86
CA GLU A 191 -2.16 -11.16 27.96
C GLU A 191 -1.86 -11.43 26.49
N THR A 192 -0.66 -11.89 26.14
CA THR A 192 -0.30 -12.26 24.77
C THR A 192 -0.76 -13.68 24.46
N ALA A 193 -1.83 -13.79 23.70
CA ALA A 193 -2.36 -15.08 23.24
C ALA A 193 -1.66 -15.58 21.97
N HIS A 194 -1.17 -14.65 21.13
CA HIS A 194 -0.50 -14.94 19.87
C HIS A 194 0.71 -14.05 19.67
N THR A 195 1.74 -14.59 19.02
CA THR A 195 2.91 -13.85 18.54
C THR A 195 2.93 -13.86 17.02
N TRP A 196 3.23 -12.72 16.42
CA TRP A 196 3.30 -12.56 14.98
C TRP A 196 4.67 -12.04 14.57
N VAL A 197 5.22 -12.60 13.50
CA VAL A 197 6.54 -12.25 12.97
C VAL A 197 6.47 -12.07 11.47
N LEU A 198 7.16 -11.03 10.99
CA LEU A 198 7.36 -10.76 9.57
C LEU A 198 8.81 -10.36 9.32
N ILE A 199 9.45 -11.02 8.35
CA ILE A 199 10.70 -10.54 7.74
C ILE A 199 10.38 -9.96 6.37
N HIS A 200 10.78 -8.73 6.15
CA HIS A 200 10.48 -8.02 4.92
C HIS A 200 11.68 -7.25 4.37
N ALA A 201 11.90 -7.38 3.06
CA ALA A 201 12.86 -6.54 2.35
C ALA A 201 12.33 -5.11 2.18
N PRO A 202 13.20 -4.09 2.19
CA PRO A 202 12.77 -2.74 1.93
C PRO A 202 12.22 -2.60 0.50
N ARG A 203 10.96 -2.24 0.36
CA ARG A 203 10.40 -1.81 -0.92
C ARG A 203 10.77 -0.35 -1.14
N GLY A 204 11.49 -0.06 -2.20
CA GLY A 204 11.93 1.31 -2.50
C GLY A 204 13.01 1.87 -1.58
N GLY A 205 13.63 1.05 -0.75
CA GLY A 205 14.85 1.40 0.01
C GLY A 205 14.61 2.06 1.36
N THR A 206 13.40 2.09 1.92
CA THR A 206 13.10 2.66 3.24
C THR A 206 12.67 1.62 4.25
N LEU A 207 13.29 1.64 5.43
CA LEU A 207 12.89 0.94 6.64
C LEU A 207 12.86 1.96 7.80
N PRO A 208 12.02 1.78 8.82
CA PRO A 208 10.92 0.80 8.91
C PRO A 208 9.75 1.13 7.99
N LEU A 209 8.96 0.12 7.66
CA LEU A 209 7.68 0.30 6.99
C LEU A 209 6.65 0.87 7.96
N PRO A 210 5.61 1.59 7.48
CA PRO A 210 4.54 2.10 8.35
C PRO A 210 3.82 0.98 9.12
N ASP A 211 3.54 1.19 10.40
CA ASP A 211 2.92 0.22 11.30
C ASP A 211 1.65 -0.42 10.73
N MET A 212 0.76 0.42 10.20
CA MET A 212 -0.51 -0.06 9.66
C MET A 212 -0.35 -0.98 8.46
N LEU A 213 0.71 -0.79 7.67
CA LEU A 213 1.05 -1.69 6.57
C LEU A 213 1.51 -3.06 7.10
N ILE A 214 2.28 -3.06 8.20
CA ILE A 214 2.73 -4.31 8.82
C ILE A 214 1.56 -5.08 9.43
N PHE A 215 0.65 -4.43 10.15
CA PHE A 215 -0.55 -5.09 10.66
C PHE A 215 -1.46 -5.60 9.53
N ASP A 216 -1.54 -4.89 8.41
CA ASP A 216 -2.23 -5.36 7.22
C ASP A 216 -1.56 -6.61 6.64
N TYR A 217 -0.23 -6.66 6.61
CA TYR A 217 0.51 -7.85 6.19
C TYR A 217 0.25 -9.04 7.12
N PHE A 218 0.31 -8.85 8.43
CA PHE A 218 -0.01 -9.91 9.38
C PHE A 218 -1.40 -10.53 9.14
N GLU A 219 -2.39 -9.73 8.80
CA GLU A 219 -3.77 -10.20 8.68
C GLU A 219 -4.14 -10.72 7.27
N ASN A 220 -3.56 -10.15 6.20
CA ASN A 220 -4.12 -10.28 4.85
C ASN A 220 -3.17 -10.77 3.77
N TYR A 221 -1.85 -10.88 4.03
CA TYR A 221 -0.89 -11.20 2.98
C TYR A 221 -0.24 -12.59 3.15
N PRO A 222 -0.80 -13.63 2.50
CA PRO A 222 -0.25 -14.99 2.57
C PRO A 222 1.08 -15.17 1.81
N PHE A 223 1.51 -14.16 1.01
CA PHE A 223 2.71 -14.25 0.18
C PHE A 223 4.00 -13.75 0.85
N VAL A 224 3.87 -13.09 1.97
CA VAL A 224 5.01 -12.66 2.79
C VAL A 224 5.26 -13.77 3.83
N ALA A 225 6.52 -14.01 4.18
CA ALA A 225 6.86 -14.97 5.24
C ALA A 225 6.37 -14.44 6.59
N ILE A 226 5.11 -14.71 6.91
CA ILE A 226 4.49 -14.38 8.18
C ILE A 226 4.39 -15.66 9.01
N TYR A 227 4.86 -15.58 10.24
CA TYR A 227 4.80 -16.66 11.19
C TYR A 227 3.93 -16.25 12.37
N LYS A 228 2.96 -17.10 12.70
CA LYS A 228 2.12 -16.94 13.87
C LYS A 228 2.37 -18.11 14.81
N ASP A 229 2.71 -17.79 16.06
CA ASP A 229 2.96 -18.76 17.12
C ASP A 229 4.05 -19.81 16.81
N ALA A 230 4.88 -19.56 15.81
CA ALA A 230 6.01 -20.44 15.51
C ALA A 230 7.09 -20.30 16.58
N LYS A 231 7.63 -21.43 17.05
CA LYS A 231 8.79 -21.41 17.94
C LYS A 231 9.99 -20.77 17.26
N HIS A 232 10.22 -21.09 15.98
CA HIS A 232 11.22 -20.46 15.13
C HIS A 232 10.69 -20.25 13.73
N GLY A 233 10.92 -19.07 13.18
CA GLY A 233 10.80 -18.81 11.76
C GLY A 233 12.17 -18.88 11.08
N ARG A 234 12.22 -19.17 9.78
CA ARG A 234 13.47 -19.21 9.00
C ARG A 234 13.27 -18.72 7.57
N CYS A 235 14.26 -18.01 7.06
CA CYS A 235 14.26 -17.53 5.68
C CYS A 235 15.68 -17.47 5.10
N THR A 236 15.76 -17.44 3.78
CA THR A 236 16.99 -17.25 3.02
C THR A 236 16.92 -15.92 2.29
N PRO A 237 17.29 -14.79 2.93
CA PRO A 237 17.29 -13.50 2.28
C PRO A 237 18.26 -13.49 1.07
N PRO A 238 17.87 -12.87 -0.06
CA PRO A 238 18.70 -12.90 -1.28
C PRO A 238 19.92 -11.98 -1.25
N GLY A 239 20.22 -11.33 -0.13
CA GLY A 239 21.36 -10.44 0.00
C GLY A 239 21.61 -10.02 1.43
N VAL A 240 22.73 -9.33 1.67
CA VAL A 240 23.24 -9.03 3.03
C VAL A 240 22.40 -8.02 3.83
N GLY A 241 21.40 -7.44 3.26
CA GLY A 241 20.47 -6.54 3.97
C GLY A 241 20.56 -5.09 3.51
N PRO A 242 19.91 -4.13 4.24
CA PRO A 242 19.14 -4.36 5.47
C PRO A 242 17.78 -5.03 5.23
N TRP A 243 17.28 -5.76 6.24
CA TRP A 243 15.96 -6.39 6.25
C TRP A 243 15.20 -5.94 7.49
N GLY A 244 13.89 -5.75 7.36
CA GLY A 244 13.03 -5.42 8.50
C GLY A 244 12.55 -6.68 9.20
N PHE A 245 12.82 -6.80 10.48
CA PHE A 245 12.24 -7.77 11.40
C PHE A 245 11.14 -7.08 12.21
N TYR A 246 9.90 -7.46 11.95
CA TYR A 246 8.73 -6.91 12.61
C TYR A 246 8.06 -7.99 13.43
N TYR A 247 7.69 -7.68 14.66
CA TYR A 247 6.97 -8.61 15.51
C TYR A 247 6.01 -7.90 16.45
N ALA A 248 4.88 -8.55 16.75
CA ALA A 248 3.85 -8.01 17.62
C ALA A 248 3.13 -9.11 18.38
N GLY A 249 2.66 -8.79 19.59
CA GLY A 249 1.73 -9.61 20.35
C GLY A 249 0.29 -9.32 19.95
N GLN A 250 -0.58 -10.30 20.09
CA GLN A 250 -2.02 -10.15 19.94
C GLN A 250 -2.71 -10.86 21.11
N ASP A 251 -3.71 -10.25 21.71
CA ASP A 251 -4.47 -10.88 22.79
C ASP A 251 -5.54 -11.86 22.27
N ALA A 252 -6.20 -12.56 23.16
CA ALA A 252 -7.23 -13.54 22.83
C ALA A 252 -8.48 -12.93 22.16
N THR A 253 -8.67 -11.62 22.23
CA THR A 253 -9.76 -10.89 21.56
C THR A 253 -9.39 -10.42 20.16
N GLY A 254 -8.11 -10.55 19.78
CA GLY A 254 -7.57 -10.05 18.52
C GLY A 254 -7.02 -8.63 18.60
N ALA A 255 -6.94 -8.02 19.80
CA ALA A 255 -6.35 -6.70 19.95
C ALA A 255 -4.82 -6.78 19.96
N TRP A 256 -4.19 -5.85 19.26
CA TRP A 256 -2.76 -5.82 18.98
C TRP A 256 -1.97 -5.09 20.07
N GLY A 257 -0.85 -5.67 20.47
CA GLY A 257 0.18 -5.01 21.25
C GLY A 257 0.97 -3.96 20.46
N GLU A 258 2.07 -3.53 21.02
CA GLU A 258 3.01 -2.67 20.34
C GLU A 258 3.68 -3.41 19.17
N LEU A 259 3.85 -2.73 18.05
CA LEU A 259 4.65 -3.26 16.95
C LEU A 259 6.12 -2.97 17.23
N MET A 260 6.91 -4.02 17.28
CA MET A 260 8.36 -3.95 17.44
C MET A 260 9.05 -4.05 16.09
N TYR A 261 10.19 -3.38 15.98
CA TYR A 261 11.01 -3.38 14.77
C TYR A 261 12.48 -3.48 15.11
N GLU A 262 13.18 -4.33 14.37
CA GLU A 262 14.65 -4.41 14.36
C GLU A 262 15.15 -4.51 12.92
N GLU A 263 16.37 -4.01 12.69
CA GLU A 263 17.03 -4.13 11.41
C GLU A 263 17.94 -5.34 11.40
N ILE A 264 17.74 -6.25 10.44
CA ILE A 264 18.61 -7.41 10.24
C ILE A 264 19.69 -7.08 9.20
N LEU A 265 20.95 -7.25 9.60
CA LEU A 265 22.11 -7.27 8.72
C LEU A 265 22.73 -8.68 8.76
N LEU A 266 22.71 -9.38 7.62
CA LEU A 266 23.14 -10.80 7.57
C LEU A 266 24.63 -11.02 7.86
N ASN A 267 25.44 -9.99 7.82
CA ASN A 267 26.87 -10.02 8.15
C ASN A 267 27.18 -9.36 9.51
N ASP A 268 26.17 -9.11 10.33
CA ASP A 268 26.37 -8.57 11.69
C ASP A 268 27.08 -9.61 12.56
N PRO A 269 28.28 -9.32 13.11
CA PRO A 269 29.04 -10.28 13.91
C PRO A 269 28.37 -10.63 15.24
N ASP A 270 27.56 -9.73 15.79
CA ASP A 270 26.84 -9.92 17.06
C ASP A 270 25.68 -10.90 16.95
N HIS A 271 25.21 -11.15 15.73
CA HIS A 271 24.08 -12.02 15.43
C HIS A 271 24.47 -13.29 14.65
N GLN A 272 25.76 -13.60 14.55
CA GLN A 272 26.18 -14.89 13.99
C GLN A 272 25.87 -16.02 14.98
N GLY A 273 25.04 -16.97 14.54
CA GLY A 273 24.61 -18.09 15.35
C GLY A 273 25.69 -19.19 15.43
N ASP A 274 25.81 -19.80 16.60
CA ASP A 274 26.62 -20.98 16.78
C ASP A 274 25.89 -22.21 16.18
N ILE A 275 26.54 -22.88 15.24
CA ILE A 275 25.97 -24.05 14.54
C ILE A 275 25.57 -25.16 15.52
N ASP A 276 26.32 -25.35 16.61
CA ASP A 276 26.05 -26.42 17.59
C ASP A 276 24.80 -26.13 18.44
N THR A 277 24.35 -24.88 18.48
CA THR A 277 23.13 -24.45 19.19
C THR A 277 21.96 -24.12 18.26
N ALA A 278 22.16 -24.29 16.96
CA ALA A 278 21.12 -24.00 15.97
C ALA A 278 19.83 -24.82 16.23
N PRO A 279 18.65 -24.22 16.18
CA PRO A 279 17.40 -24.95 16.38
C PRO A 279 17.22 -26.00 15.28
N THR A 280 16.74 -27.19 15.64
CA THR A 280 16.49 -28.30 14.72
C THR A 280 15.01 -28.69 14.64
N ASP A 281 14.18 -28.06 15.46
CA ASP A 281 12.73 -28.30 15.54
C ASP A 281 11.95 -26.99 15.80
N GLY A 282 10.65 -27.10 15.81
CA GLY A 282 9.77 -25.96 16.16
C GLY A 282 9.59 -24.95 15.04
N PHE A 283 10.01 -25.29 13.82
CA PHE A 283 9.74 -24.45 12.67
C PHE A 283 8.29 -24.59 12.21
N ASP A 284 7.65 -23.47 11.92
CA ASP A 284 6.42 -23.47 11.15
C ASP A 284 6.77 -23.32 9.66
N ASP A 285 6.91 -24.46 8.98
CA ASP A 285 7.16 -24.49 7.53
C ASP A 285 5.85 -24.37 6.72
N LYS A 286 4.73 -24.34 7.39
CA LYS A 286 3.45 -24.06 6.75
C LYS A 286 3.37 -22.57 6.50
N ARG A 287 3.69 -22.16 5.27
CA ARG A 287 3.32 -20.84 4.77
C ARG A 287 1.84 -20.64 5.04
N GLY A 288 1.58 -19.85 6.11
CA GLY A 288 0.29 -19.27 6.41
C GLY A 288 -0.94 -20.07 5.99
N GLU A 289 -1.23 -21.21 6.63
CA GLU A 289 -2.61 -21.45 6.97
C GLU A 289 -2.94 -20.40 8.04
N VAL A 290 -3.13 -19.16 7.58
CA VAL A 290 -3.87 -18.17 8.35
C VAL A 290 -5.24 -18.81 8.49
N SER A 291 -5.44 -19.51 9.61
CA SER A 291 -6.80 -19.76 10.08
C SER A 291 -7.38 -18.36 10.18
N ALA A 292 -8.11 -17.98 9.13
CA ALA A 292 -8.91 -16.80 9.16
C ALA A 292 -9.84 -16.95 10.36
N VAL A 293 -9.42 -16.44 11.51
CA VAL A 293 -10.34 -15.98 12.53
C VAL A 293 -10.90 -14.68 11.95
N SER A 294 -11.50 -14.86 10.82
CA SER A 294 -12.31 -13.85 10.16
C SER A 294 -13.72 -14.05 10.68
N THR A 295 -14.06 -13.35 11.70
CA THR A 295 -15.41 -12.82 11.86
C THR A 295 -15.62 -11.59 10.96
N VAL A 296 -14.86 -11.46 9.90
CA VAL A 296 -15.26 -10.64 8.77
C VAL A 296 -16.28 -11.48 8.03
N SER A 297 -17.56 -11.12 8.16
CA SER A 297 -18.62 -11.59 7.27
C SER A 297 -18.05 -11.62 5.87
N LYS A 298 -18.09 -12.79 5.21
CA LYS A 298 -17.65 -12.93 3.83
C LYS A 298 -18.27 -11.79 3.04
N VAL A 299 -17.44 -10.81 2.69
CA VAL A 299 -17.84 -9.82 1.69
C VAL A 299 -18.12 -10.67 0.45
N ASP A 300 -19.34 -10.62 -0.03
CA ASP A 300 -19.73 -11.32 -1.24
C ASP A 300 -18.95 -10.70 -2.41
N LEU A 301 -17.84 -11.34 -2.75
CA LEU A 301 -16.97 -10.94 -3.86
C LEU A 301 -17.64 -11.13 -5.22
N SER A 302 -18.86 -11.67 -5.27
CA SER A 302 -19.66 -11.79 -6.49
C SER A 302 -20.42 -10.50 -6.84
N ALA A 303 -20.59 -9.58 -5.89
CA ALA A 303 -21.07 -8.24 -6.20
C ALA A 303 -19.93 -7.44 -6.86
N PRO A 304 -20.18 -6.74 -7.96
CA PRO A 304 -19.12 -5.99 -8.62
C PRO A 304 -18.58 -4.93 -7.67
N ILE A 305 -17.31 -5.10 -7.23
CA ILE A 305 -16.56 -4.08 -6.49
C ILE A 305 -16.35 -2.92 -7.46
N ARG A 306 -17.22 -1.92 -7.40
CA ARG A 306 -17.22 -0.80 -8.34
C ARG A 306 -16.32 0.36 -7.94
N PHE A 307 -15.65 0.29 -6.79
CA PHE A 307 -14.45 1.11 -6.57
C PHE A 307 -13.28 0.38 -7.23
N SER A 308 -12.85 0.89 -8.35
CA SER A 308 -11.91 0.23 -9.25
C SER A 308 -10.56 -0.08 -8.58
N GLN A 309 -9.82 -1.03 -9.17
CA GLN A 309 -8.38 -1.25 -8.91
C GLN A 309 -7.56 0.06 -8.83
N ALA A 310 -8.04 1.15 -9.41
CA ALA A 310 -7.43 2.47 -9.31
C ALA A 310 -7.40 3.01 -7.88
N SER A 311 -8.44 2.81 -7.06
CA SER A 311 -8.45 3.26 -5.66
C SER A 311 -7.45 2.47 -4.81
N PHE A 312 -7.31 1.16 -5.06
CA PHE A 312 -6.32 0.32 -4.37
C PHE A 312 -4.88 0.65 -4.83
N MET A 313 -4.67 0.85 -6.12
CA MET A 313 -3.37 1.27 -6.69
C MET A 313 -2.99 2.69 -6.28
N GLN A 314 -3.96 3.57 -6.07
CA GLN A 314 -3.72 4.92 -5.60
C GLN A 314 -3.29 4.93 -4.12
N ILE A 315 -3.92 4.13 -3.28
CA ILE A 315 -3.49 3.91 -1.88
C ILE A 315 -2.07 3.31 -1.82
N GLU A 316 -1.73 2.35 -2.68
CA GLU A 316 -0.36 1.83 -2.77
C GLU A 316 0.65 2.86 -3.27
N ARG A 317 0.28 3.74 -4.21
CA ARG A 317 1.13 4.84 -4.67
C ARG A 317 1.34 5.89 -3.58
N GLU A 318 0.32 6.26 -2.85
CA GLU A 318 0.41 7.19 -1.71
C GLU A 318 1.30 6.62 -0.60
N ARG A 319 1.22 5.32 -0.32
CA ARG A 319 2.12 4.61 0.60
C ARG A 319 3.58 4.61 0.14
N ALA A 320 3.83 4.61 -1.17
CA ALA A 320 5.17 4.67 -1.76
C ALA A 320 5.74 6.09 -1.85
N ASP A 321 4.89 7.11 -1.96
CA ASP A 321 5.30 8.50 -2.17
C ASP A 321 5.57 9.30 -0.88
N HIS A 322 5.13 8.82 0.29
CA HIS A 322 5.48 9.45 1.58
C HIS A 322 6.98 9.51 1.90
N GLY A 323 7.82 8.89 1.05
CA GLY A 323 9.28 8.93 1.14
C GLY A 323 10.02 9.76 0.09
N LYS A 324 9.34 10.38 -0.89
CA LYS A 324 10.05 11.09 -1.98
C LYS A 324 9.41 12.44 -2.32
N SER A 325 9.80 13.46 -1.57
CA SER A 325 9.88 14.82 -2.09
C SER A 325 11.10 14.89 -3.01
N SER A 326 10.94 14.73 -4.31
CA SER A 326 11.78 15.35 -5.35
C SER A 326 11.31 15.00 -6.76
N ILE A 327 11.25 16.00 -7.54
CA ILE A 327 11.03 16.13 -8.97
C ILE A 327 11.73 15.02 -9.76
N LEU A 328 10.97 14.09 -10.35
CA LEU A 328 11.46 13.16 -11.35
C LEU A 328 10.80 13.45 -12.70
N ASN A 329 11.63 13.71 -13.71
CA ASN A 329 11.25 13.98 -15.09
C ASN A 329 10.43 12.82 -15.71
N ALA A 330 9.46 13.16 -16.55
CA ALA A 330 8.54 12.23 -17.22
C ALA A 330 9.20 11.09 -18.03
N ALA A 331 10.47 11.23 -18.43
CA ALA A 331 11.23 10.21 -19.15
C ALA A 331 11.61 8.99 -18.27
N SER A 332 11.80 9.18 -16.96
CA SER A 332 12.17 8.09 -16.04
C SER A 332 10.97 7.23 -15.61
N LYS A 333 9.73 7.75 -15.73
CA LYS A 333 8.52 7.01 -15.37
C LYS A 333 8.23 5.80 -16.28
N LYS A 334 8.55 5.91 -17.56
CA LYS A 334 8.33 4.82 -18.52
C LYS A 334 9.33 3.67 -18.30
N GLU A 335 10.58 3.98 -18.02
CA GLU A 335 11.64 3.00 -17.79
C GLU A 335 11.44 2.20 -16.49
N VAL A 336 10.90 2.85 -15.46
CA VAL A 336 10.58 2.20 -14.17
C VAL A 336 9.34 1.32 -14.28
N SER A 337 8.31 1.74 -15.04
CA SER A 337 7.11 0.95 -15.30
C SER A 337 7.43 -0.32 -16.08
N ASP A 338 8.24 -0.22 -17.14
CA ASP A 338 8.63 -1.36 -17.97
C ASP A 338 9.52 -2.36 -17.20
N LYS A 339 10.34 -1.88 -16.25
CA LYS A 339 11.17 -2.71 -15.39
C LYS A 339 10.38 -3.44 -14.31
N LEU A 340 9.38 -2.78 -13.70
CA LEU A 340 8.48 -3.37 -12.72
C LEU A 340 7.61 -4.48 -13.34
N ASP A 341 7.11 -4.28 -14.55
CA ASP A 341 6.31 -5.28 -15.28
C ASP A 341 7.17 -6.51 -15.68
N PHE A 342 8.45 -6.29 -15.97
CA PHE A 342 9.39 -7.37 -16.27
C PHE A 342 9.74 -8.20 -15.03
N ASP A 343 9.96 -7.58 -13.88
CA ASP A 343 10.29 -8.28 -12.63
C ASP A 343 9.11 -9.08 -12.08
N VAL A 344 7.88 -8.56 -12.17
CA VAL A 344 6.67 -9.28 -11.77
C VAL A 344 6.42 -10.49 -12.67
N ARG A 345 6.63 -10.38 -13.99
CA ARG A 345 6.51 -11.51 -14.93
C ARG A 345 7.57 -12.57 -14.72
N ALA A 346 8.80 -12.18 -14.38
CA ALA A 346 9.88 -13.11 -14.06
C ALA A 346 9.60 -13.89 -12.77
N GLN A 347 9.06 -13.23 -11.74
CA GLN A 347 8.68 -13.88 -10.48
C GLN A 347 7.48 -14.82 -10.64
N LEU A 348 6.47 -14.44 -11.44
CA LEU A 348 5.33 -15.30 -11.76
C LEU A 348 5.73 -16.54 -12.57
N LYS A 349 6.70 -16.41 -13.47
CA LYS A 349 7.24 -17.54 -14.23
C LYS A 349 8.04 -18.49 -13.34
N ALA A 350 8.89 -17.97 -12.46
CA ALA A 350 9.62 -18.77 -11.48
C ALA A 350 8.69 -19.52 -10.52
N ALA A 351 7.60 -18.87 -10.06
CA ALA A 351 6.61 -19.50 -9.21
C ALA A 351 5.82 -20.61 -9.93
N SER A 352 5.58 -20.49 -11.24
CA SER A 352 4.87 -21.50 -12.04
C SER A 352 5.72 -22.73 -12.38
N GLU A 353 7.06 -22.61 -12.34
CA GLU A 353 7.98 -23.73 -12.57
C GLU A 353 8.25 -24.56 -11.30
N ILE A 354 7.94 -24.02 -10.11
CA ILE A 354 8.06 -24.75 -8.82
C ILE A 354 6.83 -25.65 -8.57
N VAL A 355 5.73 -25.47 -9.30
CA VAL A 355 4.46 -26.22 -9.13
C VAL A 355 4.36 -27.38 -10.13
N LYS A 356 5.36 -27.63 -10.96
CA LYS A 356 5.50 -28.82 -11.81
C LYS A 356 6.54 -29.77 -11.25
#